data_04f91892975fe2eb3a93a325bf6dee82
#
_entry.id   04f91892975fe2eb3a93a325bf6dee82
#
_cell.length_a   1.000
_cell.length_b   1.000
_cell.length_c   1.000
_cell.angle_alpha   90.00
_cell.angle_beta   90.00
_cell.angle_gamma   90.00
#
_symmetry.space_group_name_H-M   'P 1'
#
loop_
_entity.id
_entity.type
_entity.pdbx_description
1 polymer ?
#
loop_
_entity_poly.entity_id
_entity_poly.type
_entity_poly.pdbx_seq_one_letter_code
_entity_poly.pdbx_strand_id
1 'polypeptide(L)'
;MSILVNGKTIETDEEGYLVNRADWNQDVAAAIAKSENIEMTETHWGLMEAVRQHYEEHQHRPSNNELVQMLGQHLKKSGHDMRHDVNDFLYQLFPHSPERQLTKIAGLPKPLPADTDG
;
A
#
# COMPACT_ATOMS: atom_id res chain seq x y z
N MET A 1 -18.01 -7.13 4.42
CA MET A 1 -17.88 -7.41 2.98
C MET A 1 -16.74 -8.40 2.77
N SER A 2 -16.59 -8.89 1.57
CA SER A 2 -15.55 -9.87 1.30
C SER A 2 -15.08 -9.79 -0.14
N ILE A 3 -13.89 -10.34 -0.38
CA ILE A 3 -13.35 -10.51 -1.72
C ILE A 3 -13.03 -11.97 -1.93
N LEU A 4 -13.10 -12.42 -3.16
CA LEU A 4 -12.78 -13.80 -3.51
C LEU A 4 -11.38 -13.86 -4.11
N VAL A 5 -10.50 -14.65 -3.49
CA VAL A 5 -9.12 -14.79 -3.93
C VAL A 5 -8.78 -16.28 -4.01
N ASN A 6 -8.50 -16.76 -5.23
CA ASN A 6 -8.16 -18.16 -5.49
C ASN A 6 -9.18 -19.14 -4.90
N GLY A 7 -10.47 -18.80 -5.00
CA GLY A 7 -11.54 -19.64 -4.48
C GLY A 7 -11.79 -19.53 -3.00
N LYS A 8 -11.02 -18.67 -2.30
CA LYS A 8 -11.18 -18.45 -0.87
C LYS A 8 -11.81 -17.08 -0.61
N THR A 9 -12.78 -17.03 0.28
CA THR A 9 -13.42 -15.78 0.68
C THR A 9 -12.59 -15.09 1.76
N ILE A 10 -12.16 -13.87 1.50
CA ILE A 10 -11.38 -13.05 2.43
C ILE A 10 -12.25 -11.90 2.91
N GLU A 11 -12.44 -11.78 4.22
CA GLU A 11 -13.28 -10.73 4.76
C GLU A 11 -12.60 -9.38 4.77
N THR A 12 -13.34 -8.35 4.35
CA THR A 12 -12.89 -6.96 4.37
C THR A 12 -13.96 -6.12 5.05
N ASP A 13 -13.57 -4.91 5.47
CA ASP A 13 -14.56 -3.94 5.96
C ASP A 13 -15.24 -3.24 4.77
N GLU A 14 -16.11 -2.28 5.06
CA GLU A 14 -16.88 -1.57 4.03
C GLU A 14 -15.99 -0.78 3.08
N GLU A 15 -14.80 -0.40 3.51
CA GLU A 15 -13.87 0.36 2.69
C GLU A 15 -12.86 -0.53 1.94
N GLY A 16 -12.88 -1.84 2.20
CA GLY A 16 -11.99 -2.79 1.53
C GLY A 16 -10.72 -3.13 2.27
N TYR A 17 -10.56 -2.68 3.52
CA TYR A 17 -9.43 -3.08 4.35
C TYR A 17 -9.64 -4.48 4.89
N LEU A 18 -8.56 -5.25 5.04
CA LEU A 18 -8.67 -6.59 5.60
C LEU A 18 -9.11 -6.54 7.05
N VAL A 19 -10.07 -7.40 7.39
CA VAL A 19 -10.49 -7.57 8.78
C VAL A 19 -9.40 -8.29 9.58
N ASN A 20 -8.77 -9.30 8.97
CA ASN A 20 -7.72 -10.07 9.61
C ASN A 20 -6.44 -9.97 8.78
N ARG A 21 -5.41 -9.34 9.34
CA ARG A 21 -4.13 -9.17 8.65
C ARG A 21 -3.46 -10.49 8.30
N ALA A 22 -3.75 -11.54 9.03
CA ALA A 22 -3.18 -12.86 8.76
C ALA A 22 -3.66 -13.43 7.42
N ASP A 23 -4.75 -12.91 6.88
CA ASP A 23 -5.28 -13.35 5.58
C ASP A 23 -4.49 -12.75 4.40
N TRP A 24 -3.59 -11.82 4.67
CA TRP A 24 -2.86 -11.15 3.60
C TRP A 24 -1.83 -12.07 2.95
N ASN A 25 -1.78 -12.00 1.62
CA ASN A 25 -0.69 -12.55 0.81
C ASN A 25 -0.64 -11.77 -0.49
N GLN A 26 0.28 -12.11 -1.38
CA GLN A 26 0.44 -11.38 -2.64
C GLN A 26 -0.80 -11.45 -3.51
N ASP A 27 -1.50 -12.57 -3.52
CA ASP A 27 -2.72 -12.71 -4.30
C ASP A 27 -3.84 -11.82 -3.76
N VAL A 28 -3.93 -11.70 -2.44
CA VAL A 28 -4.89 -10.79 -1.79
C VAL A 28 -4.54 -9.34 -2.13
N ALA A 29 -3.26 -8.99 -2.08
CA ALA A 29 -2.82 -7.64 -2.45
C ALA A 29 -3.20 -7.30 -3.88
N ALA A 30 -2.95 -8.23 -4.80
CA ALA A 30 -3.29 -8.02 -6.21
C ALA A 30 -4.80 -7.86 -6.41
N ALA A 31 -5.60 -8.64 -5.70
CA ALA A 31 -7.06 -8.54 -5.79
C ALA A 31 -7.57 -7.19 -5.27
N ILE A 32 -7.02 -6.71 -4.16
CA ILE A 32 -7.38 -5.40 -3.62
C ILE A 32 -6.97 -4.30 -4.59
N ALA A 33 -5.76 -4.38 -5.14
CA ALA A 33 -5.28 -3.40 -6.12
C ALA A 33 -6.21 -3.35 -7.34
N LYS A 34 -6.63 -4.50 -7.82
CA LYS A 34 -7.56 -4.58 -8.95
C LYS A 34 -8.88 -3.90 -8.63
N SER A 35 -9.38 -4.06 -7.41
CA SER A 35 -10.63 -3.41 -7.00
C SER A 35 -10.49 -1.89 -6.96
N GLU A 36 -9.26 -1.39 -6.81
CA GLU A 36 -8.94 0.05 -6.83
C GLU A 36 -8.50 0.52 -8.22
N ASN A 37 -8.63 -0.32 -9.23
CA ASN A 37 -8.21 -0.05 -10.61
C ASN A 37 -6.70 0.24 -10.72
N ILE A 38 -5.91 -0.43 -9.89
CA ILE A 38 -4.46 -0.32 -9.91
C ILE A 38 -3.86 -1.59 -10.47
N GLU A 39 -3.01 -1.45 -11.49
CA GLU A 39 -2.23 -2.55 -12.02
C GLU A 39 -0.87 -2.56 -11.32
N MET A 40 -0.58 -3.63 -10.59
CA MET A 40 0.63 -3.73 -9.80
C MET A 40 1.86 -3.94 -10.68
N THR A 41 2.86 -3.07 -10.51
CA THR A 41 4.15 -3.18 -11.17
C THR A 41 5.22 -3.51 -10.13
N GLU A 42 6.44 -3.74 -10.58
CA GLU A 42 7.57 -3.98 -9.66
C GLU A 42 7.73 -2.86 -8.63
N THR A 43 7.51 -1.62 -9.06
CA THR A 43 7.61 -0.46 -8.17
C THR A 43 6.54 -0.51 -7.09
N HIS A 44 5.31 -0.89 -7.46
CA HIS A 44 4.24 -1.07 -6.47
C HIS A 44 4.63 -2.14 -5.45
N TRP A 45 5.11 -3.29 -5.91
CA TRP A 45 5.47 -4.38 -5.03
C TRP A 45 6.61 -4.02 -4.08
N GLY A 46 7.64 -3.35 -4.61
CA GLY A 46 8.78 -2.93 -3.80
C GLY A 46 8.38 -1.93 -2.72
N LEU A 47 7.55 -0.95 -3.07
CA LEU A 47 7.09 0.03 -2.10
C LEU A 47 6.19 -0.61 -1.04
N MET A 48 5.31 -1.52 -1.47
CA MET A 48 4.43 -2.24 -0.55
C MET A 48 5.23 -3.06 0.47
N GLU A 49 6.27 -3.75 0.01
CA GLU A 49 7.13 -4.52 0.90
C GLU A 49 7.80 -3.62 1.95
N ALA A 50 8.29 -2.46 1.52
CA ALA A 50 8.90 -1.49 2.42
C ALA A 50 7.90 -0.98 3.45
N VAL A 51 6.66 -0.74 3.04
CA VAL A 51 5.60 -0.28 3.93
C VAL A 51 5.27 -1.34 4.98
N ARG A 52 5.17 -2.59 4.57
CA ARG A 52 4.89 -3.69 5.51
C ARG A 52 6.03 -3.84 6.52
N GLN A 53 7.27 -3.75 6.06
CA GLN A 53 8.43 -3.80 6.93
C GLN A 53 8.45 -2.63 7.91
N HIS A 54 8.12 -1.44 7.43
CA HIS A 54 8.03 -0.25 8.28
C HIS A 54 7.01 -0.46 9.41
N TYR A 55 5.85 -1.02 9.06
CA TYR A 55 4.82 -1.28 10.05
C TYR A 55 5.28 -2.29 11.10
N GLU A 56 5.98 -3.35 10.67
CA GLU A 56 6.49 -4.33 11.61
C GLU A 56 7.52 -3.75 12.57
N GLU A 57 8.35 -2.81 12.10
CA GLU A 57 9.39 -2.20 12.92
C GLU A 57 8.87 -1.12 13.85
N HIS A 58 7.88 -0.35 13.39
CA HIS A 58 7.44 0.87 14.10
C HIS A 58 6.03 0.77 14.65
N GLN A 59 5.28 -0.26 14.30
CA GLN A 59 3.91 -0.49 14.74
C GLN A 59 2.93 0.60 14.33
N HIS A 60 3.25 1.36 13.30
CA HIS A 60 2.34 2.32 12.68
C HIS A 60 2.60 2.40 11.18
N ARG A 61 1.58 2.83 10.44
CA ARG A 61 1.72 3.00 9.01
C ARG A 61 2.57 4.25 8.71
N PRO A 62 3.29 4.26 7.58
CA PRO A 62 4.09 5.43 7.23
C PRO A 62 3.20 6.61 6.84
N SER A 63 3.68 7.82 7.14
CA SER A 63 3.05 9.05 6.67
C SER A 63 3.31 9.24 5.18
N ASN A 64 2.61 10.22 4.57
CA ASN A 64 2.86 10.53 3.16
C ASN A 64 4.31 10.92 2.91
N ASN A 65 4.90 11.69 3.80
CA ASN A 65 6.32 12.07 3.67
C ASN A 65 7.24 10.85 3.73
N GLU A 66 6.93 9.91 4.61
CA GLU A 66 7.70 8.67 4.71
C GLU A 66 7.54 7.81 3.45
N LEU A 67 6.33 7.78 2.88
CA LEU A 67 6.09 7.07 1.62
C LEU A 67 6.93 7.67 0.47
N VAL A 68 7.00 8.99 0.40
CA VAL A 68 7.81 9.66 -0.62
C VAL A 68 9.29 9.28 -0.46
N GLN A 69 9.79 9.25 0.77
CA GLN A 69 11.17 8.85 1.03
C GLN A 69 11.43 7.39 0.67
N MET A 70 10.50 6.51 1.02
CA MET A 70 10.61 5.08 0.69
C MET A 70 10.63 4.86 -0.82
N LEU A 71 9.74 5.53 -1.53
CA LEU A 71 9.68 5.42 -2.98
C LEU A 71 10.96 5.98 -3.61
N GLY A 72 11.45 7.11 -3.13
CA GLY A 72 12.70 7.69 -3.61
C GLY A 72 13.87 6.73 -3.44
N GLN A 73 13.98 6.09 -2.30
CA GLN A 73 15.03 5.11 -2.04
C GLN A 73 14.91 3.89 -2.95
N HIS A 74 13.69 3.41 -3.16
CA HIS A 74 13.45 2.28 -4.05
C HIS A 74 13.86 2.60 -5.48
N LEU A 75 13.47 3.77 -5.97
CA LEU A 75 13.81 4.21 -7.32
C LEU A 75 15.31 4.36 -7.50
N LYS A 76 15.98 4.89 -6.50
CA LYS A 76 17.43 5.03 -6.52
C LYS A 76 18.12 3.67 -6.61
N LYS A 77 17.68 2.68 -5.84
CA LYS A 77 18.23 1.34 -5.87
C LYS A 77 17.99 0.64 -7.21
N SER A 78 16.87 0.97 -7.85
CA SER A 78 16.50 0.38 -9.13
C SER A 78 17.15 1.09 -10.32
N GLY A 79 17.94 2.13 -10.08
CA GLY A 79 18.60 2.87 -11.14
C GLY A 79 17.72 3.85 -11.88
N HIS A 80 16.56 4.18 -11.35
CA HIS A 80 15.67 5.14 -11.98
C HIS A 80 16.19 6.56 -11.83
N ASP A 81 15.86 7.39 -12.82
CA ASP A 81 16.20 8.80 -12.82
C ASP A 81 15.34 9.55 -11.80
N MET A 82 16.01 10.24 -10.88
CA MET A 82 15.34 10.96 -9.79
C MET A 82 15.10 12.43 -10.09
N ARG A 83 15.19 12.84 -11.37
CA ARG A 83 14.96 14.24 -11.74
C ARG A 83 13.49 14.65 -11.66
N HIS A 84 12.58 13.68 -11.66
CA HIS A 84 11.16 13.96 -11.53
C HIS A 84 10.74 13.99 -10.07
N ASP A 85 9.65 14.69 -9.80
CA ASP A 85 9.11 14.79 -8.47
C ASP A 85 8.60 13.43 -8.00
N VAL A 86 9.21 12.90 -6.95
CA VAL A 86 8.84 11.59 -6.39
C VAL A 86 7.41 11.60 -5.89
N ASN A 87 6.96 12.73 -5.33
CA ASN A 87 5.58 12.84 -4.85
C ASN A 87 4.58 12.69 -6.00
N ASP A 88 4.85 13.31 -7.15
CA ASP A 88 3.99 13.14 -8.32
C ASP A 88 3.97 11.70 -8.80
N PHE A 89 5.11 11.02 -8.77
CA PHE A 89 5.20 9.61 -9.13
C PHE A 89 4.35 8.76 -8.19
N LEU A 90 4.40 9.06 -6.89
CA LEU A 90 3.61 8.34 -5.91
C LEU A 90 2.11 8.45 -6.22
N TYR A 91 1.64 9.64 -6.62
CA TYR A 91 0.26 9.83 -7.03
C TYR A 91 -0.08 9.17 -8.36
N GLN A 92 0.89 8.95 -9.23
CA GLN A 92 0.68 8.16 -10.44
C GLN A 92 0.49 6.68 -10.12
N LEU A 93 1.23 6.17 -9.13
CA LEU A 93 1.10 4.78 -8.69
C LEU A 93 -0.22 4.54 -7.95
N PHE A 94 -0.64 5.51 -7.14
CA PHE A 94 -1.84 5.40 -6.32
C PHE A 94 -2.68 6.68 -6.48
N PRO A 95 -3.48 6.76 -7.55
CA PRO A 95 -4.11 8.01 -7.97
C PRO A 95 -5.09 8.64 -6.99
N HIS A 96 -5.75 7.84 -6.16
CA HIS A 96 -6.82 8.36 -5.32
C HIS A 96 -6.35 8.79 -3.93
N SER A 97 -5.40 8.10 -3.36
CA SER A 97 -4.79 8.47 -2.08
C SER A 97 -3.69 7.47 -1.79
N PRO A 98 -2.41 7.85 -1.96
CA PRO A 98 -1.33 6.89 -1.74
C PRO A 98 -1.34 6.26 -0.36
N GLU A 99 -1.59 7.05 0.70
CA GLU A 99 -1.64 6.50 2.05
C GLU A 99 -2.74 5.45 2.20
N ARG A 100 -3.94 5.75 1.73
CA ARG A 100 -5.07 4.85 1.86
C ARG A 100 -4.94 3.62 0.98
N GLN A 101 -4.65 3.82 -0.28
CA GLN A 101 -4.57 2.71 -1.23
C GLN A 101 -3.45 1.76 -0.89
N LEU A 102 -2.28 2.30 -0.55
CA LEU A 102 -1.14 1.47 -0.19
C LEU A 102 -1.37 0.73 1.12
N THR A 103 -1.95 1.39 2.12
CA THR A 103 -2.30 0.76 3.39
C THR A 103 -3.27 -0.41 3.17
N LYS A 104 -4.28 -0.20 2.34
CA LYS A 104 -5.27 -1.23 2.01
C LYS A 104 -4.63 -2.42 1.30
N ILE A 105 -3.86 -2.15 0.26
CA ILE A 105 -3.21 -3.20 -0.54
C ILE A 105 -2.18 -3.97 0.28
N ALA A 106 -1.47 -3.28 1.17
CA ALA A 106 -0.47 -3.91 2.04
C ALA A 106 -1.09 -4.70 3.19
N GLY A 107 -2.41 -4.68 3.32
CA GLY A 107 -3.09 -5.44 4.37
C GLY A 107 -2.91 -4.88 5.76
N LEU A 108 -2.59 -3.60 5.88
CA LEU A 108 -2.41 -2.94 7.17
C LEU A 108 -3.76 -2.47 7.73
N PRO A 109 -3.84 -2.21 9.04
CA PRO A 109 -5.07 -1.73 9.65
C PRO A 109 -5.54 -0.41 9.05
N LYS A 110 -6.86 -0.24 8.99
CA LYS A 110 -7.46 1.01 8.54
C LYS A 110 -6.96 2.18 9.40
N PRO A 111 -6.59 3.31 8.77
CA PRO A 111 -6.18 4.48 9.53
C PRO A 111 -7.32 4.97 10.44
N LEU A 112 -6.99 5.23 11.70
CA LEU A 112 -7.93 5.83 12.65
C LEU A 112 -7.87 7.35 12.53
N PRO A 113 -8.97 8.06 12.83
CA PRO A 113 -8.95 9.53 12.78
C PRO A 113 -7.81 10.15 13.59
N ALA A 114 -7.47 9.56 14.72
CA ALA A 114 -6.37 10.04 15.56
C ALA A 114 -5.01 9.91 14.89
N ASP A 115 -4.84 8.97 13.98
CA ASP A 115 -3.58 8.73 13.28
C ASP A 115 -3.30 9.77 12.19
N THR A 116 -4.32 10.51 11.79
CA THR A 116 -4.18 11.49 10.72
C THR A 116 -3.65 12.83 11.20
N ASP A 117 -3.61 13.03 12.50
CA ASP A 117 -3.17 14.28 13.12
C ASP A 117 -1.67 14.32 13.42
N GLY A 118 -1.01 13.21 13.25
CA GLY A 118 0.36 13.06 13.66
C GLY A 118 1.41 13.51 12.69
#